data_ea9d29029c1142adf2333b2d0f6dad42
#
_entry.id   ea9d29029c1142adf2333b2d0f6dad42
#
_cell.length_a   1.000
_cell.length_b   1.000
_cell.length_c   1.000
_cell.angle_alpha   90.00
_cell.angle_beta   90.00
_cell.angle_gamma   90.00
#
_symmetry.space_group_name_H-M   'P 1'
#
loop_
_entity.id
_entity.type
_entity.pdbx_description
1 polymer ?
#
loop_
_entity_poly.entity_id
_entity_poly.type
_entity_poly.pdbx_seq_one_letter_code
_entity_poly.pdbx_strand_id
1 'polypeptide(L)'
;MSAYDEVYLQPARANLGRMLDVAVDGLNYELSEFYGLFLVSGLAGRFGAGDYGLITGCSGAELAFRVLDEVRPGEVSRNAVRYRYDRSPEYWCGWALARYQWKTSMSFETINRMAPINEVREMYDAFHEMDIRQFDAALNERRARFFRTPLRMRRMAARLSQAQLAIESGVPVRSIQQYEQRRKDLNKAAAETVVALARALFCSVEDLLE
;
A
#
# COMPACT_ATOMS: atom_id res chain seq x y z
N MET A 1 -9.25 -13.02 -3.71
CA MET A 1 -8.57 -14.02 -2.84
C MET A 1 -7.92 -13.21 -1.73
N SER A 2 -8.11 -13.58 -0.47
CA SER A 2 -7.46 -12.94 0.69
C SER A 2 -5.97 -13.27 0.75
N ALA A 3 -5.17 -12.42 1.38
CA ALA A 3 -3.72 -12.57 1.43
C ALA A 3 -3.26 -13.81 2.22
N TYR A 4 -4.00 -14.17 3.28
CA TYR A 4 -3.74 -15.32 4.16
C TYR A 4 -5.05 -15.78 4.81
N ASP A 5 -5.03 -16.84 5.62
CA ASP A 5 -6.21 -17.40 6.29
C ASP A 5 -6.89 -16.38 7.20
N GLU A 6 -8.21 -16.34 7.17
CA GLU A 6 -9.05 -15.39 7.92
C GLU A 6 -8.88 -15.50 9.44
N VAL A 7 -8.52 -16.66 9.96
CA VAL A 7 -8.25 -16.86 11.40
C VAL A 7 -7.17 -15.91 11.94
N TYR A 8 -6.25 -15.48 11.09
CA TYR A 8 -5.16 -14.56 11.43
C TYR A 8 -5.50 -13.08 11.23
N LEU A 9 -6.68 -12.77 10.67
CA LEU A 9 -7.05 -11.39 10.39
C LEU A 9 -7.14 -10.51 11.65
N GLN A 10 -7.79 -11.02 12.71
CA GLN A 10 -7.94 -10.22 13.94
C GLN A 10 -6.59 -9.97 14.65
N PRO A 11 -5.72 -10.98 14.84
CA PRO A 11 -4.35 -10.73 15.30
C PRO A 11 -3.58 -9.73 14.43
N ALA A 12 -3.62 -9.86 13.11
CA ALA A 12 -2.93 -8.95 12.20
C ALA A 12 -3.41 -7.50 12.37
N ARG A 13 -4.72 -7.29 12.43
CA ARG A 13 -5.32 -5.96 12.68
C ARG A 13 -4.84 -5.37 14.01
N ALA A 14 -4.90 -6.18 15.08
CA ALA A 14 -4.49 -5.75 16.42
C ALA A 14 -2.99 -5.41 16.45
N ASN A 15 -2.16 -6.22 15.81
CA ASN A 15 -0.71 -6.01 15.79
C ASN A 15 -0.30 -4.78 14.98
N LEU A 16 -0.83 -4.61 13.76
CA LEU A 16 -0.50 -3.45 12.95
C LEU A 16 -1.04 -2.16 13.59
N GLY A 17 -2.24 -2.21 14.20
CA GLY A 17 -2.78 -1.11 14.96
C GLY A 17 -1.89 -0.72 16.13
N ARG A 18 -1.51 -1.70 16.96
CA ARG A 18 -0.66 -1.45 18.14
C ARG A 18 0.76 -1.04 17.74
N MET A 19 1.28 -1.51 16.61
CA MET A 19 2.58 -1.07 16.09
C MET A 19 2.60 0.44 15.83
N LEU A 20 1.59 0.97 15.12
CA LEU A 20 1.51 2.40 14.83
C LEU A 20 1.23 3.25 16.08
N ASP A 21 0.35 2.78 16.95
CA ASP A 21 0.03 3.41 18.21
C ASP A 21 1.28 3.57 19.12
N VAL A 22 2.07 2.50 19.27
CA VAL A 22 3.33 2.55 20.03
C VAL A 22 4.38 3.44 19.35
N ALA A 23 4.47 3.42 18.04
CA ALA A 23 5.42 4.24 17.32
C ALA A 23 5.17 5.75 17.52
N VAL A 24 3.91 6.16 17.45
CA VAL A 24 3.56 7.59 17.56
C VAL A 24 3.47 8.01 19.03
N ASP A 25 2.59 7.38 19.82
CA ASP A 25 2.35 7.80 21.21
C ASP A 25 3.43 7.32 22.19
N GLY A 26 4.05 6.16 21.92
CA GLY A 26 5.03 5.56 22.82
C GLY A 26 6.47 6.00 22.52
N LEU A 27 6.82 6.14 21.26
CA LEU A 27 8.18 6.43 20.80
C LEU A 27 8.31 7.83 20.17
N ASN A 28 7.20 8.57 20.07
CA ASN A 28 7.15 9.94 19.57
C ASN A 28 7.66 10.13 18.12
N TYR A 29 7.41 9.13 17.26
CA TYR A 29 7.64 9.26 15.82
C TYR A 29 6.48 9.96 15.14
N GLU A 30 6.76 10.72 14.07
CA GLU A 30 5.72 11.11 13.12
C GLU A 30 5.17 9.87 12.40
N LEU A 31 3.83 9.81 12.25
CA LEU A 31 3.14 8.65 11.67
C LEU A 31 3.69 8.28 10.28
N SER A 32 3.85 9.28 9.41
CA SER A 32 4.36 9.08 8.04
C SER A 32 5.81 8.64 8.03
N GLU A 33 6.64 9.15 8.93
CA GLU A 33 8.04 8.73 9.08
C GLU A 33 8.10 7.25 9.46
N PHE A 34 7.44 6.88 10.58
CA PHE A 34 7.50 5.50 11.05
C PHE A 34 6.89 4.51 10.05
N TYR A 35 5.77 4.88 9.43
CA TYR A 35 5.18 4.03 8.40
C TYR A 35 6.10 3.85 7.19
N GLY A 36 6.85 4.87 6.82
CA GLY A 36 7.92 4.79 5.83
C GLY A 36 9.01 3.78 6.24
N LEU A 37 9.46 3.80 7.51
CA LEU A 37 10.42 2.82 8.04
C LEU A 37 9.85 1.39 7.96
N PHE A 38 8.58 1.19 8.32
CA PHE A 38 7.91 -0.11 8.18
C PHE A 38 7.93 -0.61 6.74
N LEU A 39 7.65 0.26 5.76
CA LEU A 39 7.65 -0.11 4.34
C LEU A 39 9.04 -0.54 3.85
N VAL A 40 10.11 0.17 4.25
CA VAL A 40 11.48 -0.10 3.77
C VAL A 40 12.18 -1.21 4.54
N SER A 41 11.73 -1.55 5.75
CA SER A 41 12.33 -2.62 6.58
C SER A 41 12.19 -4.03 5.99
N GLY A 42 11.36 -4.22 4.95
CA GLY A 42 10.98 -5.53 4.43
C GLY A 42 9.91 -6.25 5.27
N LEU A 43 9.65 -5.81 6.51
CA LEU A 43 8.65 -6.42 7.39
C LEU A 43 7.23 -6.20 6.88
N ALA A 44 6.97 -5.09 6.19
CA ALA A 44 5.67 -4.83 5.55
C ALA A 44 5.31 -5.91 4.51
N GLY A 45 6.27 -6.33 3.70
CA GLY A 45 6.08 -7.40 2.71
C GLY A 45 5.80 -8.74 3.38
N ARG A 46 6.59 -9.12 4.39
CA ARG A 46 6.43 -10.34 5.16
C ARG A 46 5.09 -10.37 5.90
N PHE A 47 4.74 -9.29 6.57
CA PHE A 47 3.46 -9.14 7.26
C PHE A 47 2.28 -9.29 6.29
N GLY A 48 2.33 -8.61 5.15
CA GLY A 48 1.30 -8.71 4.10
C GLY A 48 1.19 -10.08 3.46
N ALA A 49 2.27 -10.86 3.45
CA ALA A 49 2.28 -12.26 3.00
C ALA A 49 1.78 -13.26 4.05
N GLY A 50 1.46 -12.81 5.27
CA GLY A 50 0.94 -13.68 6.31
C GLY A 50 2.01 -14.33 7.18
N ASP A 51 3.17 -13.72 7.36
CA ASP A 51 4.23 -14.24 8.25
C ASP A 51 3.73 -14.33 9.70
N TYR A 52 3.56 -15.57 10.18
CA TYR A 52 3.03 -15.87 11.51
C TYR A 52 3.90 -15.28 12.63
N GLY A 53 5.21 -15.21 12.44
CA GLY A 53 6.14 -14.61 13.38
C GLY A 53 5.91 -13.11 13.60
N LEU A 54 5.23 -12.43 12.66
CA LEU A 54 4.87 -11.02 12.73
C LEU A 54 3.40 -10.81 13.10
N ILE A 55 2.51 -11.72 12.69
CA ILE A 55 1.06 -11.58 12.93
C ILE A 55 0.67 -12.06 14.32
N THR A 56 1.21 -13.21 14.75
CA THR A 56 0.84 -13.84 16.02
C THR A 56 2.03 -14.12 16.93
N GLY A 57 3.23 -14.20 16.39
CA GLY A 57 4.45 -14.55 17.11
C GLY A 57 5.14 -13.38 17.83
N CYS A 58 4.61 -12.17 17.72
CA CYS A 58 5.06 -10.99 18.48
C CYS A 58 3.89 -10.05 18.76
N SER A 59 4.04 -9.17 19.75
CA SER A 59 3.11 -8.08 19.98
C SER A 59 3.33 -6.93 19.00
N GLY A 60 2.33 -6.05 18.84
CA GLY A 60 2.49 -4.85 18.00
C GLY A 60 3.61 -3.92 18.49
N ALA A 61 3.87 -3.86 19.80
CA ALA A 61 5.02 -3.13 20.34
C ALA A 61 6.35 -3.77 19.91
N GLU A 62 6.47 -5.10 20.01
CA GLU A 62 7.66 -5.80 19.51
C GLU A 62 7.84 -5.64 18.00
N LEU A 63 6.75 -5.60 17.25
CA LEU A 63 6.79 -5.34 15.81
C LEU A 63 7.35 -3.93 15.54
N ALA A 64 6.96 -2.91 16.32
CA ALA A 64 7.52 -1.57 16.19
C ALA A 64 9.04 -1.57 16.44
N PHE A 65 9.51 -2.25 17.49
CA PHE A 65 10.95 -2.37 17.73
C PHE A 65 11.69 -3.16 16.65
N ARG A 66 11.10 -4.23 16.10
CA ARG A 66 11.70 -4.97 14.98
C ARG A 66 11.89 -4.08 13.76
N VAL A 67 10.91 -3.21 13.45
CA VAL A 67 11.05 -2.22 12.36
C VAL A 67 12.26 -1.33 12.61
N LEU A 68 12.42 -0.81 13.83
CA LEU A 68 13.54 0.06 14.16
C LEU A 68 14.89 -0.68 14.17
N ASP A 69 14.92 -1.89 14.72
CA ASP A 69 16.14 -2.72 14.74
C ASP A 69 16.63 -3.05 13.30
N GLU A 70 15.71 -3.25 12.33
CA GLU A 70 16.07 -3.49 10.93
C GLU A 70 16.59 -2.25 10.20
N VAL A 71 16.08 -1.06 10.52
CA VAL A 71 16.39 0.16 9.75
C VAL A 71 17.32 1.10 10.50
N ARG A 72 17.26 1.12 11.83
CA ARG A 72 18.04 2.00 12.73
C ARG A 72 18.55 1.25 13.97
N PRO A 73 19.42 0.26 13.79
CA PRO A 73 19.86 -0.59 14.90
C PRO A 73 20.52 0.22 16.02
N GLY A 74 20.05 0.03 17.26
CA GLY A 74 20.59 0.62 18.47
C GLY A 74 20.13 2.05 18.80
N GLU A 75 19.25 2.67 17.99
CA GLU A 75 18.79 4.04 18.26
C GLU A 75 17.74 4.15 19.38
N VAL A 76 16.96 3.09 19.64
CA VAL A 76 15.82 3.18 20.56
C VAL A 76 15.95 2.26 21.75
N SER A 77 15.85 2.84 22.95
CA SER A 77 15.77 2.07 24.21
C SER A 77 14.37 1.51 24.41
N ARG A 78 14.27 0.19 24.59
CA ARG A 78 13.00 -0.51 24.86
C ARG A 78 12.36 -0.11 26.19
N ASN A 79 13.09 0.54 27.09
CA ASN A 79 12.59 0.96 28.40
C ASN A 79 11.83 2.30 28.38
N ALA A 80 11.76 2.98 27.24
CA ALA A 80 11.18 4.32 27.10
C ALA A 80 9.69 4.32 26.71
N VAL A 81 9.07 3.16 26.50
CA VAL A 81 7.71 3.10 25.94
C VAL A 81 6.66 3.40 27.00
N ARG A 82 5.86 4.43 26.76
CA ARG A 82 4.61 4.68 27.52
C ARG A 82 3.47 3.95 26.83
N TYR A 83 2.91 2.94 27.49
CA TYR A 83 1.71 2.25 26.99
C TYR A 83 0.45 3.04 27.32
N ARG A 84 -0.37 3.34 26.31
CA ARG A 84 -1.75 3.83 26.52
C ARG A 84 -2.72 2.66 26.45
N TYR A 85 -3.78 2.71 27.28
CA TYR A 85 -4.86 1.72 27.25
C TYR A 85 -5.86 1.99 26.13
N ASP A 86 -6.04 3.28 25.77
CA ASP A 86 -6.98 3.70 24.75
C ASP A 86 -6.41 3.44 23.34
N ARG A 87 -7.31 3.16 22.42
CA ARG A 87 -6.96 3.00 21.00
C ARG A 87 -6.92 4.36 20.33
N SER A 88 -5.73 4.78 19.93
CA SER A 88 -5.52 6.04 19.21
C SER A 88 -6.08 5.99 17.78
N PRO A 89 -6.21 7.14 17.12
CA PRO A 89 -6.47 7.18 15.68
C PRO A 89 -5.42 6.43 14.86
N GLU A 90 -4.17 6.41 15.30
CA GLU A 90 -3.05 5.69 14.69
C GLU A 90 -3.24 4.16 14.82
N TYR A 91 -3.75 3.70 15.98
CA TYR A 91 -4.18 2.31 16.14
C TYR A 91 -5.25 1.95 15.10
N TRP A 92 -6.27 2.79 14.96
CA TRP A 92 -7.33 2.55 13.98
C TRP A 92 -6.79 2.49 12.56
N CYS A 93 -5.85 3.36 12.18
CA CYS A 93 -5.20 3.34 10.86
C CYS A 93 -4.58 1.97 10.57
N GLY A 94 -3.74 1.47 11.46
CA GLY A 94 -3.10 0.16 11.29
C GLY A 94 -4.12 -0.97 11.25
N TRP A 95 -5.12 -0.92 12.14
CA TRP A 95 -6.19 -1.91 12.22
C TRP A 95 -7.05 -1.97 10.95
N ALA A 96 -7.37 -0.82 10.36
CA ALA A 96 -8.15 -0.73 9.13
C ALA A 96 -7.32 -1.13 7.90
N LEU A 97 -6.06 -0.68 7.83
CA LEU A 97 -5.14 -1.00 6.73
C LEU A 97 -4.79 -2.49 6.67
N ALA A 98 -4.58 -3.16 7.81
CA ALA A 98 -4.34 -4.60 7.84
C ALA A 98 -5.52 -5.38 7.23
N ARG A 99 -6.76 -4.96 7.52
CA ARG A 99 -7.94 -5.55 6.89
C ARG A 99 -7.99 -5.30 5.38
N TYR A 100 -7.76 -4.06 4.96
CA TYR A 100 -7.81 -3.72 3.55
C TYR A 100 -6.72 -4.45 2.75
N GLN A 101 -5.51 -4.53 3.30
CA GLN A 101 -4.39 -5.29 2.75
C GLN A 101 -4.77 -6.77 2.61
N TRP A 102 -5.27 -7.40 3.68
CA TRP A 102 -5.70 -8.80 3.69
C TRP A 102 -6.76 -9.09 2.63
N LYS A 103 -7.78 -8.23 2.53
CA LYS A 103 -8.90 -8.38 1.59
C LYS A 103 -8.47 -8.23 0.14
N THR A 104 -7.52 -7.37 -0.15
CA THR A 104 -7.11 -7.00 -1.52
C THR A 104 -5.83 -7.69 -1.97
N SER A 105 -5.06 -8.27 -1.06
CA SER A 105 -3.70 -8.79 -1.28
C SER A 105 -2.74 -7.77 -1.91
N MET A 106 -3.06 -6.48 -1.80
CA MET A 106 -2.16 -5.41 -2.26
C MET A 106 -1.01 -5.24 -1.26
N SER A 107 0.17 -4.88 -1.75
CA SER A 107 1.26 -4.51 -0.84
C SER A 107 0.94 -3.22 -0.10
N PHE A 108 1.41 -3.08 1.15
CA PHE A 108 1.28 -1.85 1.94
C PHE A 108 1.90 -0.64 1.22
N GLU A 109 2.99 -0.83 0.48
CA GLU A 109 3.58 0.21 -0.35
C GLU A 109 2.60 0.71 -1.42
N THR A 110 1.94 -0.20 -2.14
CA THR A 110 0.94 0.18 -3.16
C THR A 110 -0.26 0.88 -2.52
N ILE A 111 -0.71 0.41 -1.36
CA ILE A 111 -1.80 1.06 -0.61
C ILE A 111 -1.37 2.47 -0.19
N ASN A 112 -0.15 2.67 0.32
CA ASN A 112 0.35 3.97 0.74
C ASN A 112 0.52 4.96 -0.44
N ARG A 113 0.89 4.46 -1.62
CA ARG A 113 0.93 5.31 -2.84
C ARG A 113 -0.45 5.76 -3.30
N MET A 114 -1.46 4.95 -3.09
CA MET A 114 -2.86 5.22 -3.46
C MET A 114 -3.58 6.09 -2.41
N ALA A 115 -3.26 5.89 -1.16
CA ALA A 115 -3.80 6.57 0.01
C ALA A 115 -2.67 6.71 1.06
N PRO A 116 -1.93 7.81 1.05
CA PRO A 116 -0.88 8.08 2.03
C PRO A 116 -1.38 7.93 3.46
N ILE A 117 -0.52 7.44 4.36
CA ILE A 117 -0.93 7.09 5.73
C ILE A 117 -1.55 8.28 6.47
N ASN A 118 -1.07 9.52 6.22
CA ASN A 118 -1.64 10.72 6.84
C ASN A 118 -3.07 10.98 6.35
N GLU A 119 -3.36 10.74 5.05
CA GLU A 119 -4.72 10.83 4.53
C GLU A 119 -5.63 9.73 5.12
N VAL A 120 -5.09 8.53 5.37
CA VAL A 120 -5.83 7.47 6.07
C VAL A 120 -6.12 7.89 7.52
N ARG A 121 -5.19 8.58 8.16
CA ARG A 121 -5.36 9.10 9.52
C ARG A 121 -6.46 10.17 9.56
N GLU A 122 -6.55 11.06 8.57
CA GLU A 122 -7.62 12.06 8.44
C GLU A 122 -9.01 11.42 8.24
N MET A 123 -9.07 10.21 7.72
CA MET A 123 -10.34 9.46 7.59
C MET A 123 -10.88 8.95 8.93
N TYR A 124 -10.11 8.98 10.02
CA TYR A 124 -10.51 8.46 11.33
C TYR A 124 -11.83 9.05 11.79
N ASP A 125 -11.95 10.37 11.84
CA ASP A 125 -13.14 11.05 12.38
C ASP A 125 -14.43 10.67 11.65
N ALA A 126 -14.33 10.41 10.34
CA ALA A 126 -15.49 10.02 9.53
C ALA A 126 -15.82 8.53 9.59
N PHE A 127 -14.84 7.64 9.82
CA PHE A 127 -15.02 6.20 9.62
C PHE A 127 -14.85 5.33 10.86
N HIS A 128 -14.32 5.85 11.99
CA HIS A 128 -14.01 5.02 13.14
C HIS A 128 -15.23 4.42 13.84
N GLU A 129 -16.38 5.09 13.77
CA GLU A 129 -17.66 4.61 14.33
C GLU A 129 -18.52 3.88 13.27
N MET A 130 -18.13 3.92 12.00
CA MET A 130 -18.88 3.30 10.93
C MET A 130 -18.50 1.83 10.71
N ASP A 131 -19.37 1.09 9.99
CA ASP A 131 -18.99 -0.23 9.52
C ASP A 131 -17.73 -0.12 8.65
N ILE A 132 -16.73 -0.93 8.97
CA ILE A 132 -15.42 -0.93 8.28
C ILE A 132 -15.53 -1.13 6.76
N ARG A 133 -16.65 -1.68 6.28
CA ARG A 133 -16.93 -1.81 4.84
C ARG A 133 -17.03 -0.46 4.15
N GLN A 134 -17.39 0.61 4.85
CA GLN A 134 -17.43 1.96 4.26
C GLN A 134 -16.02 2.50 4.02
N PHE A 135 -15.08 2.25 4.94
CA PHE A 135 -13.66 2.53 4.73
C PHE A 135 -13.11 1.72 3.52
N ASP A 136 -13.44 0.41 3.45
CA ASP A 136 -13.06 -0.41 2.29
C ASP A 136 -13.59 0.20 0.97
N ALA A 137 -14.83 0.69 0.96
CA ALA A 137 -15.44 1.29 -0.23
C ALA A 137 -14.72 2.59 -0.64
N ALA A 138 -14.42 3.47 0.32
CA ALA A 138 -13.66 4.69 0.08
C ALA A 138 -12.26 4.41 -0.50
N LEU A 139 -11.54 3.41 0.04
CA LEU A 139 -10.26 3.00 -0.52
C LEU A 139 -10.39 2.34 -1.90
N ASN A 140 -11.47 1.61 -2.18
CA ASN A 140 -11.71 1.03 -3.51
C ASN A 140 -11.96 2.11 -4.57
N GLU A 141 -12.61 3.22 -4.22
CA GLU A 141 -12.75 4.37 -5.12
C GLU A 141 -11.39 5.01 -5.43
N ARG A 142 -10.55 5.21 -4.41
CA ARG A 142 -9.17 5.69 -4.59
C ARG A 142 -8.36 4.73 -5.46
N ARG A 143 -8.48 3.42 -5.21
CA ARG A 143 -7.86 2.37 -6.03
C ARG A 143 -8.29 2.45 -7.49
N ALA A 144 -9.59 2.60 -7.74
CA ALA A 144 -10.10 2.70 -9.10
C ALA A 144 -9.50 3.90 -9.86
N ARG A 145 -9.38 5.06 -9.18
CA ARG A 145 -8.73 6.26 -9.74
C ARG A 145 -7.23 6.06 -9.94
N PHE A 146 -6.54 5.51 -8.94
CA PHE A 146 -5.09 5.28 -8.97
C PHE A 146 -4.65 4.39 -10.13
N PHE A 147 -5.40 3.33 -10.44
CA PHE A 147 -5.12 2.45 -11.58
C PHE A 147 -5.74 2.91 -12.90
N ARG A 148 -6.30 4.11 -12.95
CA ARG A 148 -6.83 4.72 -14.15
C ARG A 148 -5.74 5.50 -14.88
N THR A 149 -4.71 4.80 -15.37
CA THR A 149 -3.62 5.42 -16.12
C THR A 149 -4.07 5.84 -17.53
N PRO A 150 -3.50 6.93 -18.12
CA PRO A 150 -3.79 7.32 -19.49
C PRO A 150 -3.59 6.15 -20.47
N LEU A 151 -2.49 5.41 -20.35
CA LEU A 151 -2.21 4.21 -21.15
C LEU A 151 -3.38 3.20 -21.10
N ARG A 152 -3.83 2.86 -19.89
CA ARG A 152 -4.95 1.92 -19.72
C ARG A 152 -6.23 2.46 -20.32
N MET A 153 -6.52 3.75 -20.14
CA MET A 153 -7.72 4.40 -20.70
C MET A 153 -7.72 4.35 -22.23
N ARG A 154 -6.60 4.70 -22.87
CA ARG A 154 -6.45 4.67 -24.33
C ARG A 154 -6.56 3.25 -24.87
N ARG A 155 -5.91 2.27 -24.22
CA ARG A 155 -6.02 0.86 -24.61
C ARG A 155 -7.45 0.34 -24.53
N MET A 156 -8.17 0.64 -23.44
CA MET A 156 -9.56 0.22 -23.29
C MET A 156 -10.49 0.89 -24.33
N ALA A 157 -10.26 2.17 -24.63
CA ALA A 157 -10.98 2.87 -25.70
C ALA A 157 -10.74 2.25 -27.08
N ALA A 158 -9.51 1.78 -27.33
CA ALA A 158 -9.17 1.04 -28.54
C ALA A 158 -9.65 -0.43 -28.52
N ARG A 159 -10.32 -0.88 -27.45
CA ARG A 159 -10.81 -2.25 -27.24
C ARG A 159 -9.72 -3.33 -27.32
N LEU A 160 -8.48 -2.98 -27.02
CA LEU A 160 -7.35 -3.90 -27.01
C LEU A 160 -7.16 -4.55 -25.62
N SER A 161 -6.85 -5.84 -25.60
CA SER A 161 -6.27 -6.49 -24.44
C SER A 161 -4.81 -6.07 -24.28
N GLN A 162 -4.21 -6.28 -23.11
CA GLN A 162 -2.78 -6.01 -22.88
C GLN A 162 -1.88 -6.83 -23.83
N ALA A 163 -2.28 -8.07 -24.13
CA ALA A 163 -1.55 -8.94 -25.06
C ALA A 163 -1.63 -8.41 -26.51
N GLN A 164 -2.81 -7.94 -26.94
CA GLN A 164 -2.96 -7.35 -28.28
C GLN A 164 -2.14 -6.06 -28.41
N LEU A 165 -2.21 -5.17 -27.40
CA LEU A 165 -1.39 -3.96 -27.40
C LEU A 165 0.12 -4.30 -27.45
N ALA A 166 0.56 -5.38 -26.78
CA ALA A 166 1.93 -5.83 -26.83
C ALA A 166 2.35 -6.27 -28.23
N ILE A 167 1.47 -6.98 -28.94
CA ILE A 167 1.71 -7.41 -30.32
C ILE A 167 1.79 -6.20 -31.25
N GLU A 168 0.85 -5.26 -31.15
CA GLU A 168 0.75 -4.10 -32.02
C GLU A 168 1.86 -3.06 -31.78
N SER A 169 2.29 -2.90 -30.53
CA SER A 169 3.32 -1.93 -30.16
C SER A 169 4.74 -2.51 -30.17
N GLY A 170 4.90 -3.84 -30.14
CA GLY A 170 6.19 -4.49 -29.90
C GLY A 170 6.71 -4.35 -28.48
N VAL A 171 5.95 -3.72 -27.56
CA VAL A 171 6.32 -3.56 -26.17
C VAL A 171 5.93 -4.81 -25.38
N PRO A 172 6.84 -5.41 -24.57
CA PRO A 172 6.52 -6.62 -23.82
C PRO A 172 5.28 -6.44 -22.95
N VAL A 173 4.37 -7.43 -22.96
CA VAL A 173 3.13 -7.41 -22.18
C VAL A 173 3.38 -7.14 -20.67
N ARG A 174 4.48 -7.68 -20.14
CA ARG A 174 4.88 -7.44 -18.74
C ARG A 174 5.19 -5.96 -18.47
N SER A 175 5.79 -5.26 -19.44
CA SER A 175 6.06 -3.81 -19.32
C SER A 175 4.75 -3.01 -19.33
N ILE A 176 3.82 -3.34 -20.24
CA ILE A 176 2.49 -2.73 -20.29
C ILE A 176 1.76 -2.93 -18.95
N GLN A 177 1.77 -4.14 -18.41
CA GLN A 177 1.19 -4.44 -17.10
C GLN A 177 1.81 -3.60 -15.99
N GLN A 178 3.14 -3.44 -15.98
CA GLN A 178 3.85 -2.65 -14.98
C GLN A 178 3.50 -1.16 -15.07
N TYR A 179 3.36 -0.61 -16.28
CA TYR A 179 2.92 0.78 -16.49
C TYR A 179 1.46 0.97 -16.03
N GLU A 180 0.54 0.10 -16.46
CA GLU A 180 -0.87 0.20 -16.06
C GLU A 180 -1.11 -0.04 -14.57
N GLN A 181 -0.23 -0.80 -13.90
CA GLN A 181 -0.26 -1.03 -12.46
C GLN A 181 0.57 -0.01 -11.67
N ARG A 182 1.11 1.01 -12.33
CA ARG A 182 2.00 2.03 -11.73
C ARG A 182 3.21 1.44 -10.98
N ARG A 183 3.63 0.22 -11.34
CA ARG A 183 4.88 -0.37 -10.84
C ARG A 183 6.10 0.21 -11.54
N LYS A 184 5.91 0.71 -12.76
CA LYS A 184 6.86 1.54 -13.50
C LYS A 184 6.17 2.81 -13.93
N ASP A 185 6.92 3.90 -13.93
CA ASP A 185 6.49 5.20 -14.38
C ASP A 185 6.70 5.30 -15.90
N LEU A 186 5.62 5.51 -16.66
CA LEU A 186 5.70 5.65 -18.10
C LEU A 186 6.41 6.94 -18.52
N ASN A 187 6.36 8.01 -17.70
CA ASN A 187 7.07 9.26 -17.94
C ASN A 187 8.60 9.08 -17.94
N LYS A 188 9.09 8.00 -17.29
CA LYS A 188 10.51 7.63 -17.22
C LYS A 188 10.90 6.51 -18.17
N ALA A 189 9.98 6.08 -19.03
CA ALA A 189 10.27 5.06 -20.03
C ALA A 189 11.16 5.60 -21.16
N ALA A 190 11.86 4.71 -21.85
CA ALA A 190 12.56 5.09 -23.06
C ALA A 190 11.59 5.69 -24.08
N ALA A 191 11.99 6.78 -24.75
CA ALA A 191 11.14 7.49 -25.71
C ALA A 191 10.58 6.55 -26.80
N GLU A 192 11.37 5.59 -27.24
CA GLU A 192 10.97 4.56 -28.21
C GLU A 192 9.77 3.74 -27.73
N THR A 193 9.74 3.40 -26.44
CA THR A 193 8.63 2.66 -25.82
C THR A 193 7.35 3.48 -25.83
N VAL A 194 7.42 4.76 -25.44
CA VAL A 194 6.24 5.64 -25.40
C VAL A 194 5.72 5.90 -26.82
N VAL A 195 6.61 6.16 -27.77
CA VAL A 195 6.25 6.35 -29.18
C VAL A 195 5.61 5.10 -29.78
N ALA A 196 6.13 3.91 -29.47
CA ALA A 196 5.56 2.65 -29.95
C ALA A 196 4.13 2.43 -29.43
N LEU A 197 3.91 2.70 -28.14
CA LEU A 197 2.58 2.63 -27.53
C LEU A 197 1.61 3.66 -28.12
N ALA A 198 2.06 4.91 -28.30
CA ALA A 198 1.27 5.98 -28.88
C ALA A 198 0.82 5.66 -30.32
N ARG A 199 1.72 5.13 -31.14
CA ARG A 199 1.41 4.68 -32.50
C ARG A 199 0.37 3.55 -32.52
N ALA A 200 0.56 2.52 -31.68
CA ALA A 200 -0.39 1.39 -31.60
C ALA A 200 -1.76 1.81 -31.10
N LEU A 201 -1.84 2.89 -30.32
CA LEU A 201 -3.09 3.43 -29.76
C LEU A 201 -3.67 4.60 -30.56
N PHE A 202 -3.04 4.96 -31.69
CA PHE A 202 -3.46 6.08 -32.55
C PHE A 202 -3.65 7.39 -31.77
N CYS A 203 -2.74 7.70 -30.85
CA CYS A 203 -2.76 8.91 -30.04
C CYS A 203 -1.38 9.60 -30.01
N SER A 204 -1.33 10.80 -29.45
CA SER A 204 -0.05 11.49 -29.25
C SER A 204 0.72 10.91 -28.04
N VAL A 205 2.01 11.19 -27.93
CA VAL A 205 2.83 10.80 -26.78
C VAL A 205 2.30 11.48 -25.51
N GLU A 206 1.91 12.74 -25.61
CA GLU A 206 1.38 13.55 -24.53
C GLU A 206 0.08 12.98 -23.94
N ASP A 207 -0.71 12.29 -24.77
CA ASP A 207 -1.93 11.61 -24.35
C ASP A 207 -1.69 10.40 -23.44
N LEU A 208 -0.46 9.90 -23.35
CA LEU A 208 -0.07 8.76 -22.53
C LEU A 208 0.67 9.17 -21.25
N LEU A 209 1.22 10.37 -21.21
CA LEU A 209 1.98 10.90 -20.08
C LEU A 209 1.05 11.56 -19.04
N GLU A 210 1.54 11.68 -17.81
CA GLU A 210 0.81 12.28 -16.66
C GLU A 210 1.50 13.56 -16.19
#